data_ace002e0fdae7fd227507484a5b00558
#
_entry.id   ace002e0fdae7fd227507484a5b00558
#
_cell.length_a   1.000
_cell.length_b   1.000
_cell.length_c   1.000
_cell.angle_alpha   90.00
_cell.angle_beta   90.00
_cell.angle_gamma   90.00
#
_symmetry.space_group_name_H-M   'P 1'
#
loop_
_entity.id
_entity.type
_entity.pdbx_description
1 polymer ?
#
loop_
_entity_poly.entity_id
_entity_poly.type
_entity_poly.pdbx_seq_one_letter_code
_entity_poly.pdbx_strand_id
1 'polypeptide(L)'
;CSSDLDLGNNPMYQIDMAEMTAQYLGGKVEILTKMIDQEYLLGDTLQAVLLQSRFETLMLGMDALLSKHPTLRLNRWLDFASKAAETAQQKKQYEMNARRIVTVWGPPVDDYAARIWSGLIGSYYLERWKNYYASRTKGIDFNMAAWERNWVENSKKTDYEWGTIDLIDFSKRMMALSKDISEKDLKLNRPDMIGTWNIGDKEWKEIKLNISAR
;
A
#
# COMPACT_ATOMS: atom_id res chain seq x y z
N CYS A 1 37.89 -6.96 1.99
CA CYS A 1 37.57 -7.20 0.59
C CYS A 1 36.94 -5.94 0.05
N SER A 2 37.71 -5.19 -0.71
CA SER A 2 37.21 -4.08 -1.50
C SER A 2 36.21 -4.66 -2.51
N SER A 3 34.96 -4.36 -2.36
CA SER A 3 33.96 -4.68 -3.36
C SER A 3 34.02 -3.58 -4.42
N ASP A 4 35.02 -3.64 -5.28
CA ASP A 4 35.16 -2.76 -6.47
C ASP A 4 34.14 -3.17 -7.57
N LEU A 5 33.14 -3.95 -7.21
CA LEU A 5 32.01 -4.23 -8.06
C LEU A 5 31.05 -3.02 -7.98
N ASP A 6 31.09 -2.17 -8.99
CA ASP A 6 30.05 -1.16 -9.23
C ASP A 6 28.73 -1.85 -9.59
N LEU A 7 28.06 -2.41 -8.57
CA LEU A 7 26.76 -3.04 -8.71
C LEU A 7 25.65 -2.03 -9.03
N GLY A 8 25.91 -0.75 -8.82
CA GLY A 8 24.91 0.31 -9.00
C GLY A 8 24.32 0.35 -10.41
N ASN A 9 25.11 -0.01 -11.41
CA ASN A 9 24.69 -0.06 -12.82
C ASN A 9 24.16 -1.44 -13.25
N ASN A 10 24.16 -2.45 -12.36
CA ASN A 10 23.65 -3.77 -12.68
C ASN A 10 22.11 -3.77 -12.56
N PRO A 11 21.35 -4.05 -13.66
CA PRO A 11 19.88 -4.03 -13.62
C PRO A 11 19.26 -5.00 -12.60
N MET A 12 19.86 -6.18 -12.41
CA MET A 12 19.35 -7.16 -11.44
C MET A 12 19.53 -6.64 -10.01
N TYR A 13 20.70 -6.06 -9.71
CA TYR A 13 20.93 -5.45 -8.41
C TYR A 13 19.97 -4.29 -8.13
N GLN A 14 19.65 -3.49 -9.15
CA GLN A 14 18.68 -2.40 -9.00
C GLN A 14 17.27 -2.93 -8.70
N ILE A 15 16.83 -4.04 -9.31
CA ILE A 15 15.56 -4.68 -9.01
C ILE A 15 15.54 -5.17 -7.57
N ASP A 16 16.56 -5.94 -7.17
CA ASP A 16 16.66 -6.49 -5.82
C ASP A 16 16.66 -5.37 -4.77
N MET A 17 17.41 -4.30 -5.02
CA MET A 17 17.43 -3.12 -4.13
C MET A 17 16.04 -2.47 -4.01
N ALA A 18 15.31 -2.32 -5.10
CA ALA A 18 13.97 -1.74 -5.07
C ALA A 18 13.00 -2.64 -4.28
N GLU A 19 13.00 -3.95 -4.54
CA GLU A 19 12.12 -4.90 -3.86
C GLU A 19 12.44 -5.04 -2.38
N MET A 20 13.71 -5.21 -2.03
CA MET A 20 14.13 -5.33 -0.63
C MET A 20 13.85 -4.05 0.17
N THR A 21 14.09 -2.88 -0.43
CA THR A 21 13.77 -1.60 0.22
C THR A 21 12.26 -1.44 0.37
N ALA A 22 11.47 -1.77 -0.64
CA ALA A 22 10.02 -1.73 -0.54
C ALA A 22 9.49 -2.70 0.54
N GLN A 23 10.05 -3.90 0.64
CA GLN A 23 9.70 -4.85 1.69
C GLN A 23 10.03 -4.31 3.10
N TYR A 24 11.21 -3.72 3.27
CA TYR A 24 11.59 -3.08 4.52
C TYR A 24 10.65 -1.93 4.90
N LEU A 25 10.32 -1.06 3.94
CA LEU A 25 9.38 0.05 4.15
C LEU A 25 7.96 -0.46 4.43
N GLY A 26 7.54 -1.56 3.82
CA GLY A 26 6.27 -2.22 4.09
C GLY A 26 6.10 -2.60 5.56
N GLY A 27 7.15 -3.17 6.17
CA GLY A 27 7.15 -3.44 7.61
C GLY A 27 7.05 -2.16 8.47
N LYS A 28 7.68 -1.06 8.04
CA LYS A 28 7.54 0.25 8.73
C LYS A 28 6.14 0.85 8.58
N VAL A 29 5.55 0.72 7.41
CA VAL A 29 4.17 1.12 7.13
C VAL A 29 3.19 0.35 8.02
N GLU A 30 3.38 -0.95 8.20
CA GLU A 30 2.56 -1.77 9.11
C GLU A 30 2.64 -1.26 10.56
N ILE A 31 3.83 -0.94 11.06
CA ILE A 31 3.97 -0.36 12.39
C ILE A 31 3.26 0.98 12.49
N LEU A 32 3.39 1.85 11.48
CA LEU A 32 2.70 3.14 11.45
C LEU A 32 1.18 3.00 11.46
N THR A 33 0.59 2.02 10.76
CA THR A 33 -0.87 1.80 10.83
C THR A 33 -1.32 1.46 12.25
N LYS A 34 -0.58 0.60 12.95
CA LYS A 34 -0.84 0.27 14.35
C LYS A 34 -0.73 1.51 15.26
N MET A 35 0.29 2.34 15.07
CA MET A 35 0.48 3.58 15.82
C MET A 35 -0.67 4.56 15.56
N ILE A 36 -1.07 4.77 14.31
CA ILE A 36 -2.18 5.67 13.94
C ILE A 36 -3.49 5.21 14.59
N ASP A 37 -3.80 3.92 14.52
CA ASP A 37 -5.02 3.37 15.13
C ASP A 37 -5.01 3.52 16.65
N GLN A 38 -3.86 3.36 17.29
CA GLN A 38 -3.73 3.61 18.73
C GLN A 38 -3.98 5.05 19.11
N GLU A 39 -3.46 6.02 18.35
CA GLU A 39 -3.72 7.45 18.63
C GLU A 39 -5.20 7.78 18.48
N TYR A 40 -5.90 7.22 17.49
CA TYR A 40 -7.36 7.36 17.41
C TYR A 40 -8.10 6.74 18.60
N LEU A 41 -7.64 5.60 19.11
CA LEU A 41 -8.24 4.96 20.29
C LEU A 41 -8.01 5.79 21.57
N LEU A 42 -6.87 6.47 21.66
CA LEU A 42 -6.52 7.35 22.78
C LEU A 42 -7.16 8.74 22.65
N GLY A 43 -7.80 9.07 21.54
CA GLY A 43 -8.41 10.37 21.27
C GLY A 43 -7.41 11.44 20.79
N ASP A 44 -6.14 11.09 20.55
CA ASP A 44 -5.13 12.02 20.04
C ASP A 44 -5.16 12.09 18.51
N THR A 45 -6.19 12.76 18.00
CA THR A 45 -6.39 12.95 16.55
C THR A 45 -5.24 13.74 15.91
N LEU A 46 -4.62 14.68 16.64
CA LEU A 46 -3.52 15.46 16.10
C LEU A 46 -2.30 14.57 15.83
N GLN A 47 -1.93 13.76 16.79
CA GLN A 47 -0.82 12.81 16.64
C GLN A 47 -1.12 11.77 15.54
N ALA A 48 -2.36 11.28 15.47
CA ALA A 48 -2.79 10.39 14.39
C ALA A 48 -2.56 11.00 13.00
N VAL A 49 -2.91 12.28 12.80
CA VAL A 49 -2.71 13.00 11.53
C VAL A 49 -1.22 13.19 11.20
N LEU A 50 -0.38 13.48 12.19
CA LEU A 50 1.07 13.57 12.00
C LEU A 50 1.67 12.23 11.54
N LEU A 51 1.25 11.12 12.15
CA LEU A 51 1.69 9.78 11.76
C LEU A 51 1.18 9.40 10.36
N GLN A 52 -0.03 9.80 9.97
CA GLN A 52 -0.55 9.62 8.61
C GLN A 52 0.31 10.30 7.55
N SER A 53 0.85 11.48 7.82
CA SER A 53 1.76 12.17 6.90
C SER A 53 3.05 11.36 6.67
N ARG A 54 3.58 10.73 7.72
CA ARG A 54 4.74 9.82 7.60
C ARG A 54 4.39 8.56 6.82
N PHE A 55 3.22 7.96 7.11
CA PHE A 55 2.68 6.82 6.39
C PHE A 55 2.57 7.11 4.89
N GLU A 56 1.96 8.23 4.51
CA GLU A 56 1.82 8.65 3.11
C GLU A 56 3.19 8.81 2.44
N THR A 57 4.15 9.44 3.12
CA THR A 57 5.52 9.62 2.62
C THR A 57 6.19 8.28 2.31
N LEU A 58 6.05 7.29 3.19
CA LEU A 58 6.65 5.97 2.97
C LEU A 58 5.95 5.21 1.84
N MET A 59 4.61 5.26 1.76
CA MET A 59 3.86 4.62 0.69
C MET A 59 4.22 5.21 -0.69
N LEU A 60 4.30 6.53 -0.81
CA LEU A 60 4.73 7.19 -2.04
C LEU A 60 6.20 6.88 -2.37
N GLY A 61 7.06 6.80 -1.37
CA GLY A 61 8.45 6.38 -1.55
C GLY A 61 8.58 4.96 -2.09
N MET A 62 7.79 4.02 -1.59
CA MET A 62 7.71 2.65 -2.11
C MET A 62 7.23 2.64 -3.57
N ASP A 63 6.17 3.38 -3.88
CA ASP A 63 5.64 3.49 -5.24
C ASP A 63 6.70 4.03 -6.20
N ALA A 64 7.43 5.08 -5.80
CA ALA A 64 8.52 5.68 -6.57
C ALA A 64 9.68 4.69 -6.83
N LEU A 65 10.12 3.94 -5.82
CA LEU A 65 11.17 2.93 -5.96
C LEU A 65 10.78 1.86 -6.98
N LEU A 66 9.60 1.28 -6.81
CA LEU A 66 9.12 0.19 -7.66
C LEU A 66 8.82 0.64 -9.09
N SER A 67 8.54 1.94 -9.30
CA SER A 67 8.34 2.50 -10.63
C SER A 67 9.56 2.42 -11.53
N LYS A 68 10.75 2.22 -10.97
CA LYS A 68 12.00 2.19 -11.74
C LYS A 68 12.18 0.92 -12.56
N HIS A 69 11.44 -0.14 -12.23
CA HIS A 69 11.50 -1.36 -13.02
C HIS A 69 10.15 -1.73 -13.65
N PRO A 70 10.09 -1.96 -14.98
CA PRO A 70 8.83 -2.22 -15.68
C PRO A 70 8.03 -3.39 -15.13
N THR A 71 8.69 -4.44 -14.61
CA THR A 71 7.99 -5.63 -14.06
C THR A 71 7.27 -5.36 -12.76
N LEU A 72 7.63 -4.29 -12.07
CA LEU A 72 7.07 -3.91 -10.78
C LEU A 72 6.00 -2.81 -10.89
N ARG A 73 5.37 -2.70 -12.08
CA ARG A 73 4.35 -1.68 -12.37
C ARG A 73 3.00 -2.31 -12.67
N LEU A 74 1.94 -1.78 -12.06
CA LEU A 74 0.55 -2.15 -12.33
C LEU A 74 0.21 -1.99 -13.83
N ASN A 75 0.64 -0.92 -14.46
CA ASN A 75 0.32 -0.65 -15.85
C ASN A 75 0.83 -1.71 -16.81
N ARG A 76 2.01 -2.28 -16.55
CA ARG A 76 2.48 -3.42 -17.35
C ARG A 76 1.51 -4.60 -17.30
N TRP A 77 0.99 -4.90 -16.11
CA TRP A 77 0.01 -5.96 -15.92
C TRP A 77 -1.29 -5.67 -16.68
N LEU A 78 -1.79 -4.42 -16.59
CA LEU A 78 -2.98 -3.99 -17.32
C LEU A 78 -2.76 -3.98 -18.84
N ASP A 79 -1.57 -3.61 -19.32
CA ASP A 79 -1.21 -3.64 -20.73
C ASP A 79 -1.20 -5.09 -21.28
N PHE A 80 -0.68 -6.05 -20.51
CA PHE A 80 -0.76 -7.45 -20.89
C PHE A 80 -2.21 -7.93 -21.02
N ALA A 81 -3.06 -7.60 -20.07
CA ALA A 81 -4.48 -7.95 -20.13
C ALA A 81 -5.16 -7.31 -21.35
N SER A 82 -4.81 -6.08 -21.69
CA SER A 82 -5.39 -5.33 -22.81
C SER A 82 -4.98 -5.85 -24.19
N LYS A 83 -3.83 -6.50 -24.31
CA LYS A 83 -3.28 -6.93 -25.62
C LYS A 83 -4.16 -7.93 -26.35
N ALA A 84 -4.93 -8.73 -25.63
CA ALA A 84 -5.83 -9.73 -26.20
C ALA A 84 -7.21 -9.16 -26.59
N ALA A 85 -7.45 -7.87 -26.35
CA ALA A 85 -8.74 -7.25 -26.62
C ALA A 85 -8.84 -6.80 -28.07
N GLU A 86 -9.94 -7.16 -28.73
CA GLU A 86 -10.27 -6.78 -30.11
C GLU A 86 -11.15 -5.52 -30.15
N THR A 87 -11.88 -5.24 -29.07
CA THR A 87 -12.78 -4.08 -28.96
C THR A 87 -12.48 -3.25 -27.72
N ALA A 88 -12.92 -1.98 -27.73
CA ALA A 88 -12.79 -1.10 -26.55
C ALA A 88 -13.54 -1.65 -25.33
N GLN A 89 -14.66 -2.34 -25.54
CA GLN A 89 -15.44 -2.96 -24.47
C GLN A 89 -14.67 -4.15 -23.85
N GLN A 90 -14.09 -5.02 -24.67
CA GLN A 90 -13.24 -6.11 -24.20
C GLN A 90 -12.03 -5.58 -23.45
N LYS A 91 -11.38 -4.53 -23.97
CA LYS A 91 -10.26 -3.89 -23.30
C LYS A 91 -10.62 -3.43 -21.89
N LYS A 92 -11.73 -2.71 -21.75
CA LYS A 92 -12.21 -2.28 -20.43
C LYS A 92 -12.48 -3.46 -19.50
N GLN A 93 -13.10 -4.53 -20.01
CA GLN A 93 -13.42 -5.73 -19.24
C GLN A 93 -12.16 -6.45 -18.77
N TYR A 94 -11.16 -6.59 -19.65
CA TYR A 94 -9.92 -7.28 -19.33
C TYR A 94 -9.08 -6.48 -18.31
N GLU A 95 -8.99 -5.17 -18.45
CA GLU A 95 -8.32 -4.31 -17.47
C GLU A 95 -9.03 -4.35 -16.11
N MET A 96 -10.36 -4.35 -16.09
CA MET A 96 -11.14 -4.49 -14.87
C MET A 96 -10.87 -5.83 -14.18
N ASN A 97 -10.88 -6.94 -14.93
CA ASN A 97 -10.58 -8.25 -14.38
C ASN A 97 -9.14 -8.35 -13.88
N ALA A 98 -8.19 -7.74 -14.60
CA ALA A 98 -6.80 -7.70 -14.20
C ALA A 98 -6.60 -6.94 -12.88
N ARG A 99 -7.29 -5.81 -12.69
CA ARG A 99 -7.30 -5.09 -11.41
C ARG A 99 -7.92 -5.94 -10.30
N ARG A 100 -9.04 -6.61 -10.58
CA ARG A 100 -9.73 -7.47 -9.61
C ARG A 100 -8.81 -8.57 -9.07
N ILE A 101 -8.07 -9.24 -9.95
CA ILE A 101 -7.19 -10.36 -9.57
C ILE A 101 -6.14 -9.93 -8.54
N VAL A 102 -5.57 -8.73 -8.66
CA VAL A 102 -4.49 -8.25 -7.78
C VAL A 102 -4.98 -7.41 -6.59
N THR A 103 -6.30 -7.32 -6.41
CA THR A 103 -6.93 -6.59 -5.30
C THR A 103 -7.99 -7.46 -4.64
N VAL A 104 -9.27 -7.22 -4.90
CA VAL A 104 -10.39 -7.87 -4.22
C VAL A 104 -10.56 -9.35 -4.56
N TRP A 105 -9.94 -9.84 -5.62
CA TRP A 105 -10.08 -11.21 -6.15
C TRP A 105 -11.56 -11.65 -6.24
N GLY A 106 -12.18 -11.90 -5.10
CA GLY A 106 -13.59 -12.22 -4.87
C GLY A 106 -13.80 -12.78 -3.47
N PRO A 107 -14.92 -12.42 -2.81
CA PRO A 107 -15.21 -12.93 -1.47
C PRO A 107 -15.17 -14.47 -1.42
N PRO A 108 -14.61 -15.08 -0.36
CA PRO A 108 -14.06 -14.48 0.87
C PRO A 108 -12.54 -14.22 0.84
N VAL A 109 -11.91 -14.20 -0.33
CA VAL A 109 -10.45 -14.18 -0.49
C VAL A 109 -9.92 -12.84 -0.98
N ASP A 110 -10.47 -11.75 -0.45
CA ASP A 110 -10.03 -10.40 -0.73
C ASP A 110 -8.53 -10.24 -0.42
N ASP A 111 -7.82 -9.47 -1.27
CA ASP A 111 -6.38 -9.26 -1.23
C ASP A 111 -5.52 -10.56 -1.36
N TYR A 112 -6.10 -11.71 -1.71
CA TYR A 112 -5.39 -12.98 -1.83
C TYR A 112 -4.17 -12.93 -2.77
N ALA A 113 -4.29 -12.25 -3.89
CA ALA A 113 -3.21 -12.09 -4.85
C ALA A 113 -2.58 -10.70 -4.84
N ALA A 114 -2.65 -10.02 -3.69
CA ALA A 114 -2.06 -8.69 -3.50
C ALA A 114 -0.60 -8.62 -3.97
N ARG A 115 -0.25 -7.51 -4.59
CA ARG A 115 1.09 -7.26 -5.12
C ARG A 115 1.61 -5.91 -4.63
N ILE A 116 2.92 -5.89 -4.37
CA ILE A 116 3.64 -4.65 -4.07
C ILE A 116 4.16 -4.11 -5.41
N TRP A 117 3.33 -3.36 -6.12
CA TRP A 117 3.66 -2.75 -7.41
C TRP A 117 3.44 -1.25 -7.39
N SER A 118 4.31 -0.52 -8.10
CA SER A 118 4.07 0.90 -8.39
C SER A 118 2.74 1.07 -9.13
N GLY A 119 2.04 2.14 -8.81
CA GLY A 119 0.68 2.38 -9.28
C GLY A 119 -0.38 1.71 -8.42
N LEU A 120 -0.17 0.47 -7.99
CA LEU A 120 -1.08 -0.21 -7.06
C LEU A 120 -0.92 0.33 -5.63
N ILE A 121 0.32 0.55 -5.19
CA ILE A 121 0.60 1.14 -3.88
C ILE A 121 -0.01 2.54 -3.77
N GLY A 122 0.26 3.40 -4.75
CA GLY A 122 -0.22 4.77 -4.71
C GLY A 122 -1.72 4.90 -4.94
N SER A 123 -2.26 4.26 -6.00
CA SER A 123 -3.65 4.48 -6.40
C SER A 123 -4.69 3.63 -5.68
N TYR A 124 -4.28 2.47 -5.15
CA TYR A 124 -5.21 1.57 -4.44
C TYR A 124 -4.94 1.56 -2.94
N TYR A 125 -3.80 1.05 -2.49
CA TYR A 125 -3.56 0.88 -1.05
C TYR A 125 -3.51 2.22 -0.32
N LEU A 126 -2.74 3.19 -0.80
CA LEU A 126 -2.63 4.49 -0.17
C LEU A 126 -3.98 5.22 -0.12
N GLU A 127 -4.69 5.27 -1.25
CA GLU A 127 -5.98 5.96 -1.31
C GLU A 127 -7.05 5.26 -0.46
N ARG A 128 -7.05 3.93 -0.39
CA ARG A 128 -7.92 3.16 0.52
C ARG A 128 -7.68 3.57 1.98
N TRP A 129 -6.43 3.62 2.41
CA TRP A 129 -6.05 4.05 3.75
C TRP A 129 -6.39 5.51 4.03
N LYS A 130 -6.15 6.41 3.10
CA LYS A 130 -6.51 7.83 3.24
C LYS A 130 -8.01 8.02 3.47
N ASN A 131 -8.84 7.29 2.72
CA ASN A 131 -10.30 7.32 2.92
C ASN A 131 -10.71 6.75 4.28
N TYR A 132 -10.09 5.64 4.71
CA TYR A 132 -10.32 5.07 6.03
C TYR A 132 -9.95 6.08 7.14
N TYR A 133 -8.76 6.67 7.09
CA TYR A 133 -8.35 7.64 8.10
C TYR A 133 -9.20 8.92 8.08
N ALA A 134 -9.59 9.39 6.92
CA ALA A 134 -10.52 10.53 6.80
C ALA A 134 -11.87 10.23 7.45
N SER A 135 -12.36 8.99 7.33
CA SER A 135 -13.58 8.55 8.01
C SER A 135 -13.44 8.56 9.53
N ARG A 136 -12.29 8.10 10.03
CA ARG A 136 -11.96 8.11 11.47
C ARG A 136 -11.92 9.54 12.03
N THR A 137 -11.25 10.43 11.30
CA THR A 137 -11.15 11.86 11.69
C THR A 137 -12.50 12.55 11.71
N LYS A 138 -13.38 12.23 10.77
CA LYS A 138 -14.71 12.85 10.63
C LYS A 138 -15.82 12.15 11.41
N GLY A 139 -15.56 10.96 11.99
CA GLY A 139 -16.56 10.16 12.66
C GLY A 139 -17.66 9.60 11.73
N ILE A 140 -17.36 9.39 10.45
CA ILE A 140 -18.28 8.87 9.44
C ILE A 140 -17.86 7.45 9.03
N ASP A 141 -18.84 6.61 8.64
CA ASP A 141 -18.52 5.26 8.16
C ASP A 141 -17.90 5.30 6.77
N PHE A 142 -16.85 4.49 6.59
CA PHE A 142 -16.22 4.24 5.29
C PHE A 142 -16.66 2.88 4.76
N ASN A 143 -17.41 2.88 3.64
CA ASN A 143 -17.77 1.66 2.95
C ASN A 143 -16.59 1.21 2.05
N MET A 144 -15.69 0.44 2.63
CA MET A 144 -14.48 -0.05 1.95
C MET A 144 -14.83 -0.90 0.72
N ALA A 145 -15.78 -1.82 0.83
CA ALA A 145 -16.16 -2.70 -0.28
C ALA A 145 -16.73 -1.93 -1.48
N ALA A 146 -17.52 -0.87 -1.24
CA ALA A 146 -18.02 -0.01 -2.31
C ALA A 146 -16.88 0.79 -2.98
N TRP A 147 -15.94 1.30 -2.17
CA TRP A 147 -14.78 2.03 -2.69
C TRP A 147 -13.89 1.13 -3.56
N GLU A 148 -13.57 -0.08 -3.09
CA GLU A 148 -12.75 -1.07 -3.81
C GLU A 148 -13.40 -1.49 -5.12
N ARG A 149 -14.71 -1.75 -5.12
CA ARG A 149 -15.47 -2.04 -6.34
C ARG A 149 -15.37 -0.89 -7.33
N ASN A 150 -15.58 0.34 -6.88
CA ASN A 150 -15.46 1.52 -7.73
C ASN A 150 -14.05 1.67 -8.31
N TRP A 151 -13.02 1.42 -7.52
CA TRP A 151 -11.65 1.45 -8.00
C TRP A 151 -11.41 0.39 -9.10
N VAL A 152 -11.85 -0.85 -8.88
CA VAL A 152 -11.72 -1.94 -9.86
C VAL A 152 -12.41 -1.60 -11.17
N GLU A 153 -13.61 -1.05 -11.14
CA GLU A 153 -14.46 -0.81 -12.30
C GLU A 153 -14.08 0.46 -13.06
N ASN A 154 -13.67 1.51 -12.36
CA ASN A 154 -13.60 2.86 -12.91
C ASN A 154 -12.22 3.51 -12.87
N SER A 155 -11.20 2.86 -12.22
CA SER A 155 -9.87 3.45 -12.21
C SER A 155 -9.26 3.50 -13.59
N LYS A 156 -8.65 4.64 -13.88
CA LYS A 156 -7.80 4.83 -15.05
C LYS A 156 -6.41 4.27 -14.76
N LYS A 157 -5.64 3.99 -15.81
CA LYS A 157 -4.21 3.69 -15.63
C LYS A 157 -3.55 4.85 -14.89
N THR A 158 -2.94 4.53 -13.76
CA THR A 158 -2.23 5.52 -12.94
C THR A 158 -0.76 5.15 -12.92
N ASP A 159 -0.02 5.66 -13.90
CA ASP A 159 1.43 5.78 -13.75
C ASP A 159 1.69 7.13 -13.09
N TYR A 160 2.23 7.08 -11.87
CA TYR A 160 2.85 8.27 -11.34
C TYR A 160 4.15 8.50 -12.12
N GLU A 161 4.25 9.66 -12.75
CA GLU A 161 5.51 10.08 -13.34
C GLU A 161 6.45 10.54 -12.23
N TRP A 162 7.17 9.57 -11.68
CA TRP A 162 8.26 9.87 -10.78
C TRP A 162 9.46 10.32 -11.59
N GLY A 163 9.98 11.51 -11.30
CA GLY A 163 11.19 12.04 -11.93
C GLY A 163 12.40 11.11 -11.84
N THR A 164 13.53 11.49 -12.39
CA THR A 164 14.76 10.70 -12.30
C THR A 164 15.18 10.52 -10.85
N ILE A 165 15.33 9.28 -10.41
CA ILE A 165 15.73 8.89 -9.05
C ILE A 165 17.01 8.07 -9.18
N ASP A 166 18.06 8.46 -8.47
CA ASP A 166 19.14 7.54 -8.12
C ASP A 166 18.59 6.53 -7.13
N LEU A 167 18.43 5.29 -7.58
CA LEU A 167 17.73 4.26 -6.81
C LEU A 167 18.44 3.93 -5.50
N ILE A 168 19.79 3.89 -5.52
CA ILE A 168 20.57 3.52 -4.34
C ILE A 168 20.50 4.64 -3.29
N ASP A 169 20.71 5.88 -3.71
CA ASP A 169 20.65 7.04 -2.82
C ASP A 169 19.23 7.24 -2.28
N PHE A 170 18.22 7.09 -3.13
CA PHE A 170 16.83 7.20 -2.70
C PHE A 170 16.44 6.08 -1.71
N SER A 171 16.88 4.84 -1.95
CA SER A 171 16.67 3.72 -1.00
C SER A 171 17.28 4.02 0.36
N LYS A 172 18.52 4.49 0.40
CA LYS A 172 19.21 4.87 1.65
C LYS A 172 18.45 5.98 2.39
N ARG A 173 17.97 6.99 1.68
CA ARG A 173 17.19 8.09 2.28
C ARG A 173 15.87 7.60 2.86
N MET A 174 15.14 6.76 2.13
CA MET A 174 13.87 6.21 2.61
C MET A 174 14.06 5.33 3.85
N MET A 175 15.11 4.50 3.86
CA MET A 175 15.48 3.70 5.04
C MET A 175 15.85 4.59 6.23
N ALA A 176 16.59 5.67 6.02
CA ALA A 176 16.96 6.61 7.08
C ALA A 176 15.75 7.35 7.67
N LEU A 177 14.79 7.78 6.81
CA LEU A 177 13.54 8.44 7.23
C LEU A 177 12.62 7.55 8.07
N SER A 178 12.74 6.23 7.92
CA SER A 178 11.90 5.25 8.63
C SER A 178 12.62 4.55 9.80
N LYS A 179 13.88 4.89 10.05
CA LYS A 179 14.74 4.20 11.03
C LYS A 179 14.18 4.22 12.45
N ASP A 180 13.58 5.33 12.85
CA ASP A 180 13.00 5.56 14.17
C ASP A 180 11.64 4.88 14.37
N ILE A 181 10.98 4.40 13.32
CA ILE A 181 9.70 3.70 13.43
C ILE A 181 9.95 2.29 13.98
N SER A 182 9.41 2.00 15.16
CA SER A 182 9.66 0.73 15.87
C SER A 182 8.39 0.26 16.59
N GLU A 183 8.22 -1.05 16.71
CA GLU A 183 7.16 -1.64 17.55
C GLU A 183 7.28 -1.25 19.02
N LYS A 184 8.47 -0.84 19.47
CA LYS A 184 8.70 -0.35 20.83
C LYS A 184 7.94 0.95 21.13
N ASP A 185 7.53 1.67 20.08
CA ASP A 185 6.78 2.93 20.20
C ASP A 185 5.26 2.70 20.30
N LEU A 186 4.82 1.43 20.21
CA LEU A 186 3.43 1.07 20.40
C LEU A 186 3.05 1.23 21.88
N LYS A 187 2.08 2.12 22.14
CA LYS A 187 1.60 2.45 23.49
C LYS A 187 0.69 1.37 24.08
N LEU A 188 0.01 0.61 23.23
CA LEU A 188 -0.93 -0.43 23.61
C LEU A 188 -0.40 -1.78 23.12
N ASN A 189 -0.12 -2.68 24.06
CA ASN A 189 0.25 -4.05 23.70
C ASN A 189 -1.02 -4.87 23.42
N ARG A 190 -1.51 -4.84 22.18
CA ARG A 190 -2.68 -5.59 21.73
C ARG A 190 -2.28 -6.53 20.60
N PRO A 191 -2.05 -7.81 20.88
CA PRO A 191 -1.73 -8.82 19.87
C PRO A 191 -2.85 -8.97 18.82
N ASP A 192 -4.08 -8.60 19.18
CA ASP A 192 -5.28 -8.80 18.36
C ASP A 192 -5.37 -7.83 17.15
N MET A 193 -4.54 -6.79 17.09
CA MET A 193 -4.52 -5.84 15.96
C MET A 193 -3.74 -6.38 14.73
N ILE A 194 -3.05 -7.50 14.86
CA ILE A 194 -2.16 -8.02 13.81
C ILE A 194 -2.93 -8.72 12.68
N GLY A 195 -4.19 -9.10 12.91
CA GLY A 195 -4.97 -9.91 11.97
C GLY A 195 -5.95 -9.16 11.06
N THR A 196 -6.03 -7.84 11.14
CA THR A 196 -7.16 -7.09 10.57
C THR A 196 -7.06 -6.71 9.10
N TRP A 197 -5.98 -7.04 8.43
CA TRP A 197 -5.73 -6.64 7.03
C TRP A 197 -6.61 -7.32 5.99
N ASN A 198 -7.25 -8.46 6.35
CA ASN A 198 -8.05 -9.29 5.43
C ASN A 198 -9.48 -9.49 5.91
N ILE A 199 -9.98 -8.65 6.80
CA ILE A 199 -11.27 -8.87 7.44
C ILE A 199 -12.35 -8.04 6.74
N GLY A 200 -13.39 -8.71 6.25
CA GLY A 200 -14.54 -8.07 5.62
C GLY A 200 -15.38 -7.23 6.61
N ASP A 201 -16.23 -6.35 6.10
CA ASP A 201 -17.05 -5.40 6.88
C ASP A 201 -17.76 -6.00 8.11
N LYS A 202 -18.16 -7.28 8.04
CA LYS A 202 -18.86 -7.96 9.13
C LYS A 202 -17.93 -8.21 10.32
N GLU A 203 -16.71 -8.66 10.05
CA GLU A 203 -15.72 -8.96 11.08
C GLU A 203 -15.13 -7.68 11.69
N TRP A 204 -14.99 -6.59 10.91
CA TRP A 204 -14.68 -5.27 11.43
C TRP A 204 -15.70 -4.79 12.47
N LYS A 205 -16.98 -5.03 12.24
CA LYS A 205 -18.03 -4.68 13.21
C LYS A 205 -17.92 -5.50 14.49
N GLU A 206 -17.60 -6.79 14.39
CA GLU A 206 -17.40 -7.66 15.57
C GLU A 206 -16.16 -7.27 16.37
N ILE A 207 -15.07 -6.89 15.71
CA ILE A 207 -13.87 -6.39 16.36
C ILE A 207 -14.13 -5.05 17.05
N LYS A 208 -14.82 -4.10 16.40
CA LYS A 208 -15.26 -2.85 17.03
C LYS A 208 -16.09 -3.10 18.28
N LEU A 209 -17.02 -4.04 18.25
CA LEU A 209 -17.86 -4.39 19.41
C LEU A 209 -17.03 -4.98 20.56
N ASN A 210 -16.07 -5.86 20.26
CA ASN A 210 -15.18 -6.45 21.27
C ASN A 210 -14.19 -5.45 21.88
N ILE A 211 -13.77 -4.44 21.13
CA ILE A 211 -12.91 -3.35 21.63
C ILE A 211 -13.70 -2.38 22.52
N SER A 212 -14.97 -2.13 22.18
CA SER A 212 -15.84 -1.23 22.96
C SER A 212 -16.41 -1.88 24.24
N ALA A 213 -16.36 -3.20 24.34
CA ALA A 213 -16.87 -3.96 25.49
C ALA A 213 -15.81 -4.27 26.58
N ARG A 214 -14.57 -3.82 26.41
CA ARG A 214 -13.46 -3.92 27.36
C ARG A 214 -12.97 -2.56 27.77
#